data_9d5304073e514e9d6a06e578e2fbf9a6
#
_entry.id   9d5304073e514e9d6a06e578e2fbf9a6
#
_cell.length_a   1.000
_cell.length_b   1.000
_cell.length_c   1.000
_cell.angle_alpha   90.00
_cell.angle_beta   90.00
_cell.angle_gamma   90.00
#
_symmetry.space_group_name_H-M   'P 1'
#
loop_
_entity.id
_entity.type
_entity.pdbx_description
1 polymer ?
#
loop_
_entity_poly.entity_id
_entity_poly.type
_entity_poly.pdbx_seq_one_letter_code
_entity_poly.pdbx_strand_id
1 'polypeptide(L)'
;MKVTFIGVGAIGLPMALQIKRAGHEVTGVDVSAAVIGNATSSGIETVNDFSDAPAAAVVVVMVATPDQLAGLIGRVTESVRGQLWLIMSTVGPQSVRDQGEVLQRAGARVVDAPVTGGVARARIGELVIFAAGEPGDVADATPVLEAMGTVRVTGQRLGDGQSIKVVNQHLCSVHIAAAAEALSLARSLGLDPATVLQFVEKGAAGSWMLSDRGPRMVAGTDVEVTSTINIFVKDSGLVMSAGESCGAQLPLLAIARERFRRAAEAGLGLRDDSRVIETWN
;
A
#
# COMPACT_ATOMS: atom_id res chain seq x y z
N MET A 1 0.24 -20.33 -13.20
CA MET A 1 0.60 -19.31 -14.22
C MET A 1 1.98 -18.78 -13.89
N LYS A 2 2.69 -18.22 -14.90
CA LYS A 2 3.91 -17.44 -14.66
C LYS A 2 3.53 -16.00 -14.32
N VAL A 3 4.10 -15.49 -13.24
CA VAL A 3 3.83 -14.16 -12.68
C VAL A 3 5.15 -13.42 -12.47
N THR A 4 5.30 -12.24 -13.03
CA THR A 4 6.37 -11.31 -12.67
C THR A 4 5.86 -10.36 -11.59
N PHE A 5 6.56 -10.27 -10.47
CA PHE A 5 6.17 -9.40 -9.34
C PHE A 5 7.20 -8.26 -9.19
N ILE A 6 6.81 -7.06 -9.55
CA ILE A 6 7.67 -5.86 -9.52
C ILE A 6 7.48 -5.12 -8.19
N GLY A 7 8.57 -4.98 -7.43
CA GLY A 7 8.58 -4.39 -6.09
C GLY A 7 8.35 -5.43 -5.00
N VAL A 8 9.39 -6.23 -4.68
CA VAL A 8 9.35 -7.27 -3.64
C VAL A 8 9.89 -6.76 -2.29
N GLY A 9 9.56 -5.51 -1.96
CA GLY A 9 9.87 -4.89 -0.67
C GLY A 9 8.99 -5.42 0.48
N ALA A 10 8.82 -4.61 1.54
CA ALA A 10 8.19 -5.02 2.81
C ALA A 10 6.79 -5.66 2.66
N ILE A 11 5.95 -5.14 1.78
CA ILE A 11 4.62 -5.70 1.52
C ILE A 11 4.60 -6.60 0.27
N GLY A 12 5.41 -6.29 -0.75
CA GLY A 12 5.43 -7.05 -2.01
C GLY A 12 5.97 -8.47 -1.84
N LEU A 13 7.01 -8.66 -1.04
CA LEU A 13 7.57 -10.00 -0.79
C LEU A 13 6.56 -10.96 -0.16
N PRO A 14 5.87 -10.64 0.95
CA PRO A 14 4.82 -11.51 1.46
C PRO A 14 3.69 -11.76 0.46
N MET A 15 3.30 -10.77 -0.37
CA MET A 15 2.31 -10.97 -1.44
C MET A 15 2.82 -11.97 -2.49
N ALA A 16 4.05 -11.82 -2.98
CA ALA A 16 4.68 -12.72 -3.94
C ALA A 16 4.77 -14.16 -3.39
N LEU A 17 5.08 -14.32 -2.10
CA LEU A 17 5.09 -15.62 -1.43
C LEU A 17 3.72 -16.27 -1.37
N GLN A 18 2.62 -15.50 -1.16
CA GLN A 18 1.27 -16.06 -1.21
C GLN A 18 0.89 -16.54 -2.61
N ILE A 19 1.22 -15.77 -3.65
CA ILE A 19 1.01 -16.17 -5.04
C ILE A 19 1.75 -17.49 -5.33
N LYS A 20 3.02 -17.60 -4.88
CA LYS A 20 3.81 -18.82 -5.03
C LYS A 20 3.19 -20.02 -4.28
N ARG A 21 2.71 -19.81 -3.03
CA ARG A 21 2.02 -20.84 -2.25
C ARG A 21 0.74 -21.34 -2.90
N ALA A 22 0.06 -20.49 -3.65
CA ALA A 22 -1.10 -20.86 -4.45
C ALA A 22 -0.76 -21.65 -5.74
N GLY A 23 0.51 -21.98 -5.97
CA GLY A 23 0.96 -22.83 -7.07
C GLY A 23 1.30 -22.08 -8.36
N HIS A 24 1.51 -20.76 -8.30
CA HIS A 24 2.01 -19.98 -9.43
C HIS A 24 3.55 -19.93 -9.43
N GLU A 25 4.17 -19.83 -10.60
CA GLU A 25 5.60 -19.57 -10.75
C GLU A 25 5.81 -18.05 -10.63
N VAL A 26 6.60 -17.61 -9.65
CA VAL A 26 6.81 -16.18 -9.38
C VAL A 26 8.28 -15.82 -9.54
N THR A 27 8.54 -14.81 -10.38
CA THR A 27 9.83 -14.13 -10.47
C THR A 27 9.68 -12.70 -9.94
N GLY A 28 10.50 -12.33 -8.95
CA GLY A 28 10.55 -10.98 -8.41
C GLY A 28 11.39 -10.04 -9.29
N VAL A 29 11.07 -8.76 -9.26
CA VAL A 29 11.90 -7.69 -9.84
C VAL A 29 12.02 -6.57 -8.81
N ASP A 30 13.24 -6.16 -8.45
CA ASP A 30 13.49 -5.01 -7.59
C ASP A 30 14.84 -4.38 -7.89
N VAL A 31 14.95 -3.07 -7.77
CA VAL A 31 16.20 -2.32 -8.05
C VAL A 31 17.18 -2.31 -6.87
N SER A 32 16.75 -2.72 -5.69
CA SER A 32 17.55 -2.73 -4.47
C SER A 32 18.23 -4.08 -4.28
N ALA A 33 19.56 -4.10 -4.30
CA ALA A 33 20.33 -5.33 -4.07
C ALA A 33 20.00 -6.00 -2.72
N ALA A 34 19.73 -5.22 -1.67
CA ALA A 34 19.33 -5.73 -0.37
C ALA A 34 17.96 -6.42 -0.40
N VAL A 35 16.99 -5.84 -1.13
CA VAL A 35 15.66 -6.42 -1.32
C VAL A 35 15.74 -7.69 -2.15
N ILE A 36 16.53 -7.68 -3.25
CA ILE A 36 16.78 -8.86 -4.09
C ILE A 36 17.34 -10.01 -3.24
N GLY A 37 18.38 -9.76 -2.46
CA GLY A 37 18.99 -10.76 -1.58
C GLY A 37 18.00 -11.35 -0.58
N ASN A 38 17.19 -10.51 0.07
CA ASN A 38 16.15 -10.95 1.01
C ASN A 38 15.04 -11.77 0.33
N ALA A 39 14.58 -11.34 -0.84
CA ALA A 39 13.52 -12.04 -1.59
C ALA A 39 14.02 -13.42 -2.07
N THR A 40 15.23 -13.50 -2.61
CA THR A 40 15.86 -14.75 -3.06
C THR A 40 16.06 -15.71 -1.89
N SER A 41 16.57 -15.23 -0.75
CA SER A 41 16.71 -16.03 0.47
C SER A 41 15.38 -16.55 1.02
N SER A 42 14.30 -15.79 0.78
CA SER A 42 12.93 -16.17 1.14
C SER A 42 12.25 -17.10 0.12
N GLY A 43 12.95 -17.44 -0.97
CA GLY A 43 12.48 -18.39 -1.98
C GLY A 43 11.76 -17.75 -3.18
N ILE A 44 11.87 -16.45 -3.41
CA ILE A 44 11.45 -15.78 -4.65
C ILE A 44 12.68 -15.43 -5.45
N GLU A 45 12.92 -16.17 -6.56
CA GLU A 45 13.95 -15.78 -7.52
C GLU A 45 13.69 -14.34 -7.99
N THR A 46 14.70 -13.48 -7.85
CA THR A 46 14.51 -12.05 -8.07
C THR A 46 15.64 -11.48 -8.91
N VAL A 47 15.27 -10.71 -9.93
CA VAL A 47 16.19 -10.04 -10.86
C VAL A 47 16.15 -8.53 -10.66
N ASN A 48 17.16 -7.84 -11.20
CA ASN A 48 17.30 -6.39 -11.02
C ASN A 48 16.44 -5.55 -12.01
N ASP A 49 16.19 -6.07 -13.19
CA ASP A 49 15.43 -5.37 -14.22
C ASP A 49 14.30 -6.25 -14.78
N PHE A 50 13.23 -5.61 -15.22
CA PHE A 50 12.09 -6.31 -15.83
C PHE A 50 12.48 -7.09 -17.09
N SER A 51 13.44 -6.57 -17.86
CA SER A 51 13.95 -7.23 -19.09
C SER A 51 14.67 -8.55 -18.82
N ASP A 52 15.19 -8.74 -17.61
CA ASP A 52 15.88 -9.97 -17.19
C ASP A 52 14.88 -11.04 -16.69
N ALA A 53 13.63 -10.66 -16.44
CA ALA A 53 12.62 -11.59 -15.96
C ALA A 53 12.10 -12.49 -17.13
N PRO A 54 11.86 -13.79 -16.86
CA PRO A 54 11.21 -14.66 -17.83
C PRO A 54 9.84 -14.12 -18.26
N ALA A 55 9.47 -14.33 -19.53
CA ALA A 55 8.16 -13.94 -20.03
C ALA A 55 7.02 -14.52 -19.16
N ALA A 56 6.13 -13.65 -18.69
CA ALA A 56 5.02 -13.97 -17.84
C ALA A 56 3.69 -13.49 -18.41
N ALA A 57 2.61 -14.24 -18.14
CA ALA A 57 1.26 -13.85 -18.56
C ALA A 57 0.68 -12.73 -17.68
N VAL A 58 1.09 -12.69 -16.42
CA VAL A 58 0.62 -11.72 -15.42
C VAL A 58 1.81 -10.94 -14.84
N VAL A 59 1.67 -9.63 -14.75
CA VAL A 59 2.64 -8.73 -14.12
C VAL A 59 1.97 -8.00 -12.96
N VAL A 60 2.47 -8.20 -11.75
CA VAL A 60 2.03 -7.49 -10.55
C VAL A 60 2.97 -6.33 -10.29
N VAL A 61 2.43 -5.13 -10.07
CA VAL A 61 3.21 -3.92 -9.78
C VAL A 61 2.92 -3.43 -8.37
N MET A 62 3.95 -3.38 -7.52
CA MET A 62 3.88 -2.94 -6.13
C MET A 62 5.02 -1.97 -5.79
N VAL A 63 5.16 -0.91 -6.58
CA VAL A 63 6.12 0.17 -6.39
C VAL A 63 5.61 1.21 -5.37
N ALA A 64 6.50 2.03 -4.82
CA ALA A 64 6.16 2.91 -3.71
C ALA A 64 5.47 4.22 -4.14
N THR A 65 5.79 4.75 -5.33
CA THR A 65 5.35 6.10 -5.75
C THR A 65 4.77 6.13 -7.17
N PRO A 66 3.94 7.15 -7.49
CA PRO A 66 3.48 7.38 -8.86
C PRO A 66 4.62 7.53 -9.88
N ASP A 67 5.71 8.23 -9.49
CA ASP A 67 6.87 8.46 -10.36
C ASP A 67 7.61 7.15 -10.68
N GLN A 68 7.71 6.25 -9.71
CA GLN A 68 8.27 4.92 -9.94
C GLN A 68 7.39 4.11 -10.91
N LEU A 69 6.06 4.21 -10.79
CA LEU A 69 5.14 3.57 -11.74
C LEU A 69 5.35 4.13 -13.15
N ALA A 70 5.37 5.45 -13.30
CA ALA A 70 5.58 6.11 -14.60
C ALA A 70 6.95 5.76 -15.20
N GLY A 71 8.00 5.79 -14.40
CA GLY A 71 9.36 5.42 -14.84
C GLY A 71 9.49 3.96 -15.23
N LEU A 72 8.79 3.04 -14.55
CA LEU A 72 8.71 1.64 -14.94
C LEU A 72 8.02 1.48 -16.30
N ILE A 73 6.80 2.02 -16.42
CA ILE A 73 5.98 1.86 -17.63
C ILE A 73 6.66 2.46 -18.85
N GLY A 74 7.32 3.61 -18.70
CA GLY A 74 8.07 4.23 -19.79
C GLY A 74 9.22 3.36 -20.38
N ARG A 75 9.71 2.36 -19.62
CA ARG A 75 10.78 1.45 -20.05
C ARG A 75 10.29 0.13 -20.66
N VAL A 76 9.05 -0.27 -20.35
CA VAL A 76 8.59 -1.64 -20.66
C VAL A 76 7.57 -1.73 -21.79
N THR A 77 7.13 -0.62 -22.39
CA THR A 77 6.04 -0.57 -23.36
C THR A 77 6.23 -1.45 -24.59
N GLU A 78 7.46 -1.76 -24.98
CA GLU A 78 7.74 -2.59 -26.14
C GLU A 78 7.48 -4.10 -25.91
N SER A 79 7.42 -4.55 -24.66
CA SER A 79 7.39 -5.96 -24.26
C SER A 79 6.09 -6.41 -23.58
N VAL A 80 5.07 -5.56 -23.48
CA VAL A 80 3.88 -5.81 -22.65
C VAL A 80 2.68 -6.41 -23.37
N ARG A 81 2.75 -6.53 -24.72
CA ARG A 81 1.61 -6.97 -25.54
C ARG A 81 1.05 -8.31 -25.08
N GLY A 82 -0.25 -8.34 -24.81
CA GLY A 82 -0.99 -9.53 -24.38
C GLY A 82 -0.83 -9.90 -22.90
N GLN A 83 0.05 -9.23 -22.15
CA GLN A 83 0.19 -9.44 -20.71
C GLN A 83 -0.97 -8.79 -19.93
N LEU A 84 -1.29 -9.35 -18.76
CA LEU A 84 -2.23 -8.79 -17.81
C LEU A 84 -1.46 -8.09 -16.67
N TRP A 85 -1.60 -6.77 -16.58
CA TRP A 85 -0.92 -5.93 -15.61
C TRP A 85 -1.82 -5.57 -14.44
N LEU A 86 -1.44 -5.97 -13.22
CA LEU A 86 -2.14 -5.72 -11.97
C LEU A 86 -1.43 -4.59 -11.24
N ILE A 87 -1.97 -3.37 -11.28
CA ILE A 87 -1.39 -2.22 -10.58
C ILE A 87 -1.92 -2.23 -9.14
N MET A 88 -1.11 -2.77 -8.23
CA MET A 88 -1.48 -2.93 -6.82
C MET A 88 -0.87 -1.86 -5.91
N SER A 89 0.01 -1.02 -6.44
CA SER A 89 0.58 0.16 -5.79
C SER A 89 -0.49 1.17 -5.40
N THR A 90 -0.30 1.90 -4.29
CA THR A 90 -1.10 3.09 -3.97
C THR A 90 -0.47 4.31 -4.65
N VAL A 91 -1.05 4.72 -5.78
CA VAL A 91 -0.51 5.77 -6.65
C VAL A 91 -1.53 6.86 -7.00
N GLY A 92 -2.76 6.71 -6.54
CA GLY A 92 -3.87 7.63 -6.80
C GLY A 92 -4.60 7.39 -8.12
N PRO A 93 -5.86 7.84 -8.21
CA PRO A 93 -6.73 7.52 -9.34
C PRO A 93 -6.22 8.05 -10.69
N GLN A 94 -5.64 9.24 -10.71
CA GLN A 94 -5.17 9.83 -11.96
C GLN A 94 -3.94 9.09 -12.51
N SER A 95 -2.96 8.80 -11.64
CA SER A 95 -1.75 8.10 -12.07
C SER A 95 -2.06 6.71 -12.65
N VAL A 96 -2.99 5.94 -12.03
CA VAL A 96 -3.34 4.63 -12.58
C VAL A 96 -4.08 4.73 -13.91
N ARG A 97 -4.91 5.77 -14.11
CA ARG A 97 -5.54 6.03 -15.42
C ARG A 97 -4.50 6.33 -16.49
N ASP A 98 -3.62 7.31 -16.22
CA ASP A 98 -2.62 7.74 -17.19
C ASP A 98 -1.67 6.59 -17.59
N GLN A 99 -1.14 5.88 -16.60
CA GLN A 99 -0.21 4.79 -16.83
C GLN A 99 -0.89 3.54 -17.40
N GLY A 100 -2.12 3.26 -17.00
CA GLY A 100 -2.94 2.19 -17.56
C GLY A 100 -3.26 2.42 -19.02
N GLU A 101 -3.58 3.64 -19.43
CA GLU A 101 -3.76 3.97 -20.86
C GLU A 101 -2.48 3.76 -21.68
N VAL A 102 -1.31 4.08 -21.14
CA VAL A 102 -0.03 3.82 -21.83
C VAL A 102 0.15 2.33 -22.07
N LEU A 103 -0.07 1.50 -21.04
CA LEU A 103 -0.01 0.04 -21.14
C LEU A 103 -1.02 -0.52 -22.14
N GLN A 104 -2.28 -0.04 -22.10
CA GLN A 104 -3.34 -0.48 -23.02
C GLN A 104 -3.02 -0.14 -24.48
N ARG A 105 -2.48 1.07 -24.75
CA ARG A 105 -2.02 1.45 -26.11
C ARG A 105 -0.87 0.56 -26.59
N ALA A 106 -0.03 0.06 -25.67
CA ALA A 106 1.03 -0.90 -25.98
C ALA A 106 0.51 -2.35 -26.16
N GLY A 107 -0.78 -2.58 -25.95
CA GLY A 107 -1.46 -3.86 -26.12
C GLY A 107 -1.51 -4.75 -24.88
N ALA A 108 -1.26 -4.20 -23.69
CA ALA A 108 -1.48 -4.89 -22.41
C ALA A 108 -2.96 -4.79 -22.00
N ARG A 109 -3.38 -5.71 -21.13
CA ARG A 109 -4.61 -5.65 -20.36
C ARG A 109 -4.27 -5.13 -18.95
N VAL A 110 -5.14 -4.34 -18.34
CA VAL A 110 -4.80 -3.65 -17.07
C VAL A 110 -5.93 -3.76 -16.06
N VAL A 111 -5.58 -4.14 -14.83
CA VAL A 111 -6.47 -4.10 -13.66
C VAL A 111 -5.85 -3.18 -12.60
N ASP A 112 -6.63 -2.22 -12.13
CA ASP A 112 -6.36 -1.38 -10.97
C ASP A 112 -6.78 -2.15 -9.71
N ALA A 113 -5.82 -2.54 -8.86
CA ALA A 113 -6.07 -3.47 -7.76
C ALA A 113 -5.33 -3.08 -6.46
N PRO A 114 -5.42 -1.85 -5.95
CA PRO A 114 -4.77 -1.47 -4.70
C PRO A 114 -5.28 -2.26 -3.51
N VAL A 115 -4.43 -2.36 -2.48
CA VAL A 115 -4.66 -3.23 -1.33
C VAL A 115 -4.77 -2.48 -0.01
N THR A 116 -5.46 -3.08 0.95
CA THR A 116 -5.44 -2.66 2.35
C THR A 116 -5.26 -3.86 3.28
N GLY A 117 -4.65 -3.65 4.47
CA GLY A 117 -4.35 -4.69 5.46
C GLY A 117 -2.89 -4.66 5.96
N GLY A 118 -1.99 -3.99 5.22
CA GLY A 118 -0.58 -3.85 5.60
C GLY A 118 0.20 -5.16 5.53
N VAL A 119 1.44 -5.12 6.03
CA VAL A 119 2.38 -6.27 5.99
C VAL A 119 1.82 -7.48 6.75
N ALA A 120 1.18 -7.25 7.91
CA ALA A 120 0.65 -8.33 8.73
C ALA A 120 -0.36 -9.21 7.97
N ARG A 121 -1.32 -8.59 7.29
CA ARG A 121 -2.32 -9.32 6.49
C ARG A 121 -1.75 -9.86 5.19
N ALA A 122 -0.76 -9.19 4.58
CA ALA A 122 -0.08 -9.71 3.41
C ALA A 122 0.62 -11.04 3.71
N ARG A 123 1.24 -11.18 4.89
CA ARG A 123 1.93 -12.41 5.34
C ARG A 123 1.01 -13.64 5.41
N ILE A 124 -0.27 -13.45 5.68
CA ILE A 124 -1.26 -14.53 5.87
C ILE A 124 -2.28 -14.63 4.74
N GLY A 125 -2.14 -13.83 3.66
CA GLY A 125 -3.07 -13.88 2.53
C GLY A 125 -4.45 -13.30 2.83
N GLU A 126 -4.55 -12.33 3.73
CA GLU A 126 -5.82 -11.72 4.17
C GLU A 126 -5.94 -10.24 3.78
N LEU A 127 -5.28 -9.81 2.73
CA LEU A 127 -5.47 -8.45 2.20
C LEU A 127 -6.92 -8.27 1.71
N VAL A 128 -7.39 -7.03 1.71
CA VAL A 128 -8.56 -6.64 0.93
C VAL A 128 -8.08 -5.90 -0.31
N ILE A 129 -8.51 -6.35 -1.48
CA ILE A 129 -8.05 -5.90 -2.79
C ILE A 129 -9.22 -5.21 -3.49
N PHE A 130 -9.05 -3.95 -3.88
CA PHE A 130 -10.08 -3.16 -4.56
C PHE A 130 -9.85 -3.23 -6.08
N ALA A 131 -10.43 -4.22 -6.74
CA ALA A 131 -10.20 -4.49 -8.16
C ALA A 131 -11.16 -3.69 -9.04
N ALA A 132 -10.61 -3.04 -10.07
CA ALA A 132 -11.38 -2.35 -11.10
C ALA A 132 -10.72 -2.51 -12.48
N GLY A 133 -11.52 -2.63 -13.52
CA GLY A 133 -11.08 -2.82 -14.90
C GLY A 133 -12.13 -3.52 -15.73
N GLU A 134 -11.80 -3.87 -16.95
CA GLU A 134 -12.70 -4.65 -17.82
C GLU A 134 -13.09 -5.97 -17.13
N PRO A 135 -14.36 -6.38 -17.16
CA PRO A 135 -14.82 -7.56 -16.42
C PRO A 135 -14.05 -8.84 -16.76
N GLY A 136 -13.68 -9.03 -18.02
CA GLY A 136 -12.87 -10.19 -18.46
C GLY A 136 -11.46 -10.16 -17.87
N ASP A 137 -10.84 -8.97 -17.80
CA ASP A 137 -9.50 -8.82 -17.24
C ASP A 137 -9.48 -9.03 -15.72
N VAL A 138 -10.52 -8.53 -15.03
CA VAL A 138 -10.69 -8.76 -13.59
C VAL A 138 -10.91 -10.25 -13.31
N ALA A 139 -11.72 -10.93 -14.13
CA ALA A 139 -11.96 -12.38 -14.00
C ALA A 139 -10.64 -13.17 -14.20
N ASP A 140 -9.85 -12.85 -15.21
CA ASP A 140 -8.55 -13.48 -15.47
C ASP A 140 -7.51 -13.19 -14.38
N ALA A 141 -7.59 -12.01 -13.72
CA ALA A 141 -6.73 -11.63 -12.60
C ALA A 141 -7.09 -12.34 -11.30
N THR A 142 -8.36 -12.70 -11.10
CA THR A 142 -8.92 -13.20 -9.84
C THR A 142 -8.12 -14.35 -9.23
N PRO A 143 -7.65 -15.38 -9.95
CA PRO A 143 -6.88 -16.48 -9.35
C PRO A 143 -5.55 -16.01 -8.71
N VAL A 144 -4.91 -14.97 -9.26
CA VAL A 144 -3.68 -14.38 -8.68
C VAL A 144 -4.02 -13.46 -7.52
N LEU A 145 -5.09 -12.67 -7.63
CA LEU A 145 -5.52 -11.74 -6.59
C LEU A 145 -6.01 -12.49 -5.34
N GLU A 146 -6.81 -13.54 -5.50
CA GLU A 146 -7.35 -14.35 -4.38
C GLU A 146 -6.26 -15.08 -3.59
N ALA A 147 -5.12 -15.36 -4.20
CA ALA A 147 -3.95 -15.88 -3.49
C ALA A 147 -3.45 -14.94 -2.38
N MET A 148 -3.71 -13.64 -2.51
CA MET A 148 -3.23 -12.59 -1.59
C MET A 148 -4.32 -12.09 -0.63
N GLY A 149 -5.60 -12.38 -0.89
CA GLY A 149 -6.68 -11.90 -0.04
C GLY A 149 -8.06 -11.90 -0.69
N THR A 150 -8.97 -11.14 -0.11
CA THR A 150 -10.34 -11.02 -0.59
C THR A 150 -10.44 -9.94 -1.67
N VAL A 151 -10.93 -10.31 -2.85
CA VAL A 151 -11.17 -9.39 -3.97
C VAL A 151 -12.53 -8.71 -3.80
N ARG A 152 -12.53 -7.39 -3.96
CA ARG A 152 -13.74 -6.55 -4.02
C ARG A 152 -13.72 -5.82 -5.36
N VAL A 153 -14.60 -6.20 -6.27
CA VAL A 153 -14.78 -5.48 -7.54
C VAL A 153 -15.46 -4.14 -7.26
N THR A 154 -14.77 -3.05 -7.59
CA THR A 154 -15.16 -1.68 -7.24
C THR A 154 -15.66 -0.88 -8.43
N GLY A 155 -15.43 -1.36 -9.65
CA GLY A 155 -15.85 -0.68 -10.88
C GLY A 155 -15.23 -1.31 -12.13
N GLN A 156 -15.56 -0.72 -13.27
CA GLN A 156 -15.07 -1.19 -14.57
C GLN A 156 -14.01 -0.26 -15.19
N ARG A 157 -13.72 0.88 -14.55
CA ARG A 157 -12.75 1.86 -15.06
C ARG A 157 -11.49 1.86 -14.20
N LEU A 158 -10.36 2.02 -14.85
CA LEU A 158 -9.11 2.28 -14.14
C LEU A 158 -9.25 3.54 -13.27
N GLY A 159 -8.76 3.45 -12.04
CA GLY A 159 -8.91 4.49 -11.02
C GLY A 159 -10.10 4.32 -10.08
N ASP A 160 -11.04 3.43 -10.35
CA ASP A 160 -12.15 3.14 -9.44
C ASP A 160 -11.64 2.43 -8.17
N GLY A 161 -10.67 1.49 -8.30
CA GLY A 161 -9.99 0.85 -7.18
C GLY A 161 -9.18 1.85 -6.35
N GLN A 162 -8.37 2.69 -7.01
CA GLN A 162 -7.62 3.75 -6.34
C GLN A 162 -8.56 4.77 -5.65
N SER A 163 -9.74 5.04 -6.21
CA SER A 163 -10.72 5.95 -5.59
C SER A 163 -11.23 5.42 -4.25
N ILE A 164 -11.51 4.12 -4.16
CA ILE A 164 -11.81 3.48 -2.87
C ILE A 164 -10.56 3.52 -1.95
N LYS A 165 -9.37 3.27 -2.52
CA LYS A 165 -8.13 3.30 -1.74
C LYS A 165 -7.82 4.67 -1.15
N VAL A 166 -8.04 5.78 -1.84
CA VAL A 166 -7.80 7.11 -1.27
C VAL A 166 -8.79 7.43 -0.14
N VAL A 167 -10.06 6.98 -0.23
CA VAL A 167 -11.01 7.08 0.88
C VAL A 167 -10.53 6.26 2.09
N ASN A 168 -10.05 5.04 1.85
CA ASN A 168 -9.42 4.22 2.91
C ASN A 168 -8.22 4.93 3.54
N GLN A 169 -7.31 5.52 2.74
CA GLN A 169 -6.12 6.20 3.25
C GLN A 169 -6.45 7.51 3.98
N HIS A 170 -7.54 8.19 3.61
CA HIS A 170 -8.09 9.29 4.40
C HIS A 170 -8.38 8.84 5.83
N LEU A 171 -9.18 7.78 5.99
CA LEU A 171 -9.53 7.24 7.31
C LEU A 171 -8.30 6.74 8.07
N CYS A 172 -7.40 6.01 7.40
CA CYS A 172 -6.17 5.54 8.03
C CYS A 172 -5.35 6.71 8.60
N SER A 173 -5.11 7.77 7.83
CA SER A 173 -4.32 8.92 8.24
C SER A 173 -4.96 9.64 9.42
N VAL A 174 -6.28 9.89 9.35
CA VAL A 174 -7.01 10.59 10.42
C VAL A 174 -7.08 9.74 11.70
N HIS A 175 -7.36 8.45 11.58
CA HIS A 175 -7.45 7.56 12.74
C HIS A 175 -6.11 7.39 13.46
N ILE A 176 -4.98 7.30 12.74
CA ILE A 176 -3.65 7.23 13.37
C ILE A 176 -3.35 8.54 14.10
N ALA A 177 -3.61 9.69 13.47
CA ALA A 177 -3.40 10.99 14.10
C ALA A 177 -4.29 11.17 15.35
N ALA A 178 -5.57 10.80 15.27
CA ALA A 178 -6.51 10.84 16.38
C ALA A 178 -6.09 9.90 17.52
N ALA A 179 -5.61 8.69 17.22
CA ALA A 179 -5.10 7.76 18.20
C ALA A 179 -3.88 8.32 18.92
N ALA A 180 -2.92 8.89 18.18
CA ALA A 180 -1.74 9.53 18.76
C ALA A 180 -2.08 10.71 19.65
N GLU A 181 -3.02 11.57 19.22
CA GLU A 181 -3.50 12.71 20.01
C GLU A 181 -4.20 12.24 21.29
N ALA A 182 -5.08 11.25 21.19
CA ALA A 182 -5.81 10.72 22.36
C ALA A 182 -4.88 10.09 23.41
N LEU A 183 -3.88 9.31 22.98
CA LEU A 183 -2.91 8.71 23.90
C LEU A 183 -1.95 9.75 24.50
N SER A 184 -1.64 10.82 23.77
CA SER A 184 -0.89 11.97 24.30
C SER A 184 -1.73 12.76 25.32
N LEU A 185 -3.02 12.97 25.05
CA LEU A 185 -3.95 13.57 26.01
C LEU A 185 -4.03 12.74 27.30
N ALA A 186 -4.08 11.41 27.21
CA ALA A 186 -4.05 10.54 28.38
C ALA A 186 -2.83 10.82 29.28
N ARG A 187 -1.63 10.95 28.70
CA ARG A 187 -0.42 11.33 29.43
C ARG A 187 -0.56 12.69 30.11
N SER A 188 -1.09 13.68 29.41
CA SER A 188 -1.30 15.04 29.97
C SER A 188 -2.29 15.08 31.09
N LEU A 189 -3.25 14.16 31.12
CA LEU A 189 -4.21 13.96 32.20
C LEU A 189 -3.65 13.13 33.39
N GLY A 190 -2.39 12.68 33.30
CA GLY A 190 -1.78 11.83 34.33
C GLY A 190 -2.24 10.37 34.28
N LEU A 191 -2.87 9.94 33.20
CA LEU A 191 -3.31 8.55 33.00
C LEU A 191 -2.22 7.73 32.29
N ASP A 192 -2.18 6.42 32.58
CA ASP A 192 -1.35 5.49 31.84
C ASP A 192 -1.95 5.23 30.44
N PRO A 193 -1.26 5.60 29.36
CA PRO A 193 -1.78 5.42 27.99
C PRO A 193 -2.06 3.97 27.62
N ALA A 194 -1.32 2.99 28.18
CA ALA A 194 -1.56 1.59 27.89
C ALA A 194 -2.89 1.11 28.50
N THR A 195 -3.18 1.53 29.71
CA THR A 195 -4.46 1.26 30.39
C THR A 195 -5.62 1.94 29.66
N VAL A 196 -5.45 3.21 29.25
CA VAL A 196 -6.47 3.94 28.51
C VAL A 196 -6.76 3.23 27.18
N LEU A 197 -5.72 2.82 26.45
CA LEU A 197 -5.87 2.06 25.18
C LEU A 197 -6.75 0.83 25.38
N GLN A 198 -6.47 0.00 26.39
CA GLN A 198 -7.25 -1.21 26.69
C GLN A 198 -8.73 -0.92 26.94
N PHE A 199 -9.05 0.21 27.57
CA PHE A 199 -10.43 0.57 27.91
C PHE A 199 -11.22 1.10 26.71
N VAL A 200 -10.56 1.83 25.79
CA VAL A 200 -11.28 2.52 24.71
C VAL A 200 -11.27 1.77 23.37
N GLU A 201 -10.29 0.89 23.13
CA GLU A 201 -10.12 0.26 21.82
C GLU A 201 -11.29 -0.61 21.36
N LYS A 202 -12.01 -1.25 22.29
CA LYS A 202 -13.15 -2.14 22.01
C LYS A 202 -14.50 -1.44 22.10
N GLY A 203 -14.52 -0.17 22.47
CA GLY A 203 -15.72 0.64 22.58
C GLY A 203 -16.03 1.47 21.34
N ALA A 204 -16.94 2.42 21.47
CA ALA A 204 -17.37 3.31 20.40
C ALA A 204 -16.23 4.20 19.83
N ALA A 205 -15.17 4.43 20.62
CA ALA A 205 -13.98 5.18 20.18
C ALA A 205 -12.97 4.32 19.41
N GLY A 206 -13.18 3.01 19.31
CA GLY A 206 -12.28 2.08 18.65
C GLY A 206 -12.19 2.28 17.14
N SER A 207 -11.02 1.96 16.60
CA SER A 207 -10.80 1.80 15.17
C SER A 207 -9.74 0.73 14.96
N TRP A 208 -9.71 0.11 13.76
CA TRP A 208 -8.64 -0.84 13.45
C TRP A 208 -7.26 -0.20 13.61
N MET A 209 -7.11 1.08 13.21
CA MET A 209 -5.85 1.80 13.36
C MET A 209 -5.47 2.04 14.82
N LEU A 210 -6.41 2.33 15.69
CA LEU A 210 -6.15 2.45 17.13
C LEU A 210 -5.67 1.10 17.71
N SER A 211 -6.36 0.00 17.39
CA SER A 211 -6.02 -1.34 17.92
C SER A 211 -4.67 -1.83 17.40
N ASP A 212 -4.33 -1.54 16.14
CA ASP A 212 -3.08 -2.00 15.53
C ASP A 212 -1.87 -1.09 15.85
N ARG A 213 -2.05 0.26 15.83
CA ARG A 213 -0.97 1.23 16.09
C ARG A 213 -0.83 1.62 17.57
N GLY A 214 -1.91 1.60 18.31
CA GLY A 214 -1.91 1.97 19.74
C GLY A 214 -0.86 1.24 20.57
N PRO A 215 -0.76 -0.10 20.52
CA PRO A 215 0.29 -0.83 21.23
C PRO A 215 1.70 -0.35 20.87
N ARG A 216 1.99 -0.06 19.58
CA ARG A 216 3.29 0.48 19.17
C ARG A 216 3.51 1.94 19.60
N MET A 217 2.44 2.76 19.69
CA MET A 217 2.53 4.13 20.21
C MET A 217 2.94 4.16 21.69
N VAL A 218 2.47 3.20 22.48
CA VAL A 218 2.78 3.13 23.92
C VAL A 218 4.07 2.38 24.23
N ALA A 219 4.53 1.49 23.35
CA ALA A 219 5.74 0.67 23.56
C ALA A 219 7.06 1.45 23.47
N GLY A 220 7.04 2.72 23.00
CA GLY A 220 8.26 3.54 22.86
C GLY A 220 8.83 3.55 21.44
N THR A 221 10.11 3.92 21.31
CA THR A 221 10.72 4.23 20.00
C THR A 221 11.25 3.02 19.23
N ASP A 222 11.57 1.91 19.91
CA ASP A 222 12.21 0.72 19.31
C ASP A 222 11.16 -0.34 18.97
N VAL A 223 10.24 0.02 18.08
CA VAL A 223 9.22 -0.89 17.55
C VAL A 223 9.58 -1.37 16.15
N GLU A 224 9.13 -2.58 15.80
CA GLU A 224 9.26 -3.08 14.42
C GLU A 224 8.57 -2.12 13.45
N VAL A 225 9.27 -1.76 12.37
CA VAL A 225 8.72 -0.89 11.33
C VAL A 225 7.85 -1.74 10.39
N THR A 226 6.54 -1.59 10.50
CA THR A 226 5.57 -2.27 9.62
C THR A 226 5.09 -1.38 8.47
N SER A 227 5.12 -0.07 8.71
CA SER A 227 4.85 1.00 7.74
C SER A 227 5.59 2.24 8.20
N THR A 228 6.14 3.03 7.28
CA THR A 228 6.91 4.21 7.66
C THR A 228 6.06 5.48 7.67
N ILE A 229 6.49 6.50 8.43
CA ILE A 229 5.90 7.83 8.41
C ILE A 229 5.88 8.39 6.98
N ASN A 230 6.96 8.20 6.19
CA ASN A 230 7.02 8.67 4.80
C ASN A 230 5.93 8.08 3.90
N ILE A 231 5.46 6.85 4.17
CA ILE A 231 4.32 6.28 3.45
C ILE A 231 3.06 7.10 3.71
N PHE A 232 2.82 7.54 4.96
CA PHE A 232 1.67 8.37 5.29
C PHE A 232 1.81 9.82 4.81
N VAL A 233 3.03 10.37 4.74
CA VAL A 233 3.29 11.65 4.05
C VAL A 233 2.87 11.57 2.59
N LYS A 234 3.27 10.50 1.88
CA LYS A 234 2.90 10.26 0.48
C LYS A 234 1.40 10.00 0.34
N ASP A 235 0.85 9.04 1.10
CA ASP A 235 -0.54 8.61 0.94
C ASP A 235 -1.53 9.74 1.26
N SER A 236 -1.30 10.51 2.33
CA SER A 236 -2.11 11.69 2.63
C SER A 236 -2.00 12.77 1.54
N GLY A 237 -0.83 12.88 0.91
CA GLY A 237 -0.64 13.73 -0.27
C GLY A 237 -1.51 13.30 -1.46
N LEU A 238 -1.55 12.01 -1.76
CA LEU A 238 -2.41 11.45 -2.83
C LEU A 238 -3.90 11.69 -2.54
N VAL A 239 -4.31 11.57 -1.27
CA VAL A 239 -5.70 11.85 -0.87
C VAL A 239 -6.03 13.33 -1.04
N MET A 240 -5.12 14.25 -0.63
CA MET A 240 -5.30 15.70 -0.85
C MET A 240 -5.46 16.01 -2.32
N SER A 241 -4.56 15.52 -3.19
CA SER A 241 -4.64 15.77 -4.63
C SER A 241 -5.93 15.20 -5.25
N ALA A 242 -6.36 14.02 -4.82
CA ALA A 242 -7.64 13.46 -5.27
C ALA A 242 -8.84 14.32 -4.81
N GLY A 243 -8.81 14.83 -3.57
CA GLY A 243 -9.83 15.75 -3.05
C GLY A 243 -9.89 17.06 -3.84
N GLU A 244 -8.74 17.68 -4.09
CA GLU A 244 -8.63 18.91 -4.87
C GLU A 244 -9.20 18.73 -6.29
N SER A 245 -8.92 17.60 -6.94
CA SER A 245 -9.40 17.31 -8.29
C SER A 245 -10.94 17.21 -8.41
N CYS A 246 -11.63 16.95 -7.29
CA CYS A 246 -13.09 16.84 -7.25
C CYS A 246 -13.76 17.90 -6.36
N GLY A 247 -13.00 18.87 -5.83
CA GLY A 247 -13.52 19.96 -4.98
C GLY A 247 -13.94 19.52 -3.57
N ALA A 248 -13.46 18.38 -3.08
CA ALA A 248 -13.78 17.87 -1.75
C ALA A 248 -13.06 18.66 -0.64
N GLN A 249 -13.76 18.92 0.45
CA GLN A 249 -13.22 19.58 1.64
C GLN A 249 -12.68 18.51 2.61
N LEU A 250 -11.38 18.54 2.91
CA LEU A 250 -10.70 17.53 3.73
C LEU A 250 -9.97 18.15 4.96
N PRO A 251 -10.64 18.93 5.83
CA PRO A 251 -9.98 19.65 6.93
C PRO A 251 -9.30 18.71 7.94
N LEU A 252 -9.92 17.58 8.28
CA LEU A 252 -9.33 16.61 9.21
C LEU A 252 -8.04 15.98 8.64
N LEU A 253 -8.06 15.67 7.34
CA LEU A 253 -6.87 15.13 6.68
C LEU A 253 -5.73 16.16 6.64
N ALA A 254 -6.04 17.43 6.41
CA ALA A 254 -5.03 18.48 6.38
C ALA A 254 -4.25 18.56 7.69
N ILE A 255 -4.95 18.47 8.83
CA ILE A 255 -4.33 18.45 10.18
C ILE A 255 -3.52 17.17 10.38
N ALA A 256 -4.08 16.00 10.06
CA ALA A 256 -3.37 14.72 10.19
C ALA A 256 -2.10 14.68 9.34
N ARG A 257 -2.19 15.15 8.07
CA ARG A 257 -1.05 15.22 7.16
C ARG A 257 0.08 16.11 7.70
N GLU A 258 -0.27 17.23 8.30
CA GLU A 258 0.72 18.13 8.91
C GLU A 258 1.51 17.43 10.03
N ARG A 259 0.86 16.58 10.83
CA ARG A 259 1.55 15.78 11.87
C ARG A 259 2.54 14.78 11.26
N PHE A 260 2.17 14.07 10.21
CA PHE A 260 3.11 13.19 9.51
C PHE A 260 4.28 13.96 8.88
N ARG A 261 4.03 15.13 8.28
CA ARG A 261 5.10 15.97 7.73
C ARG A 261 6.08 16.42 8.82
N ARG A 262 5.58 16.93 9.95
CA ARG A 262 6.42 17.32 11.10
C ARG A 262 7.26 16.15 11.62
N ALA A 263 6.68 14.97 11.74
CA ALA A 263 7.42 13.78 12.14
C ALA A 263 8.56 13.45 11.14
N ALA A 264 8.29 13.53 9.84
CA ALA A 264 9.30 13.31 8.82
C ALA A 264 10.41 14.38 8.87
N GLU A 265 10.06 15.66 9.03
CA GLU A 265 10.99 16.80 9.18
C GLU A 265 11.84 16.68 10.46
N ALA A 266 11.31 16.07 11.51
CA ALA A 266 12.04 15.73 12.75
C ALA A 266 12.96 14.50 12.61
N GLY A 267 13.12 13.94 11.39
CA GLY A 267 14.00 12.79 11.15
C GLY A 267 13.36 11.42 11.38
N LEU A 268 12.05 11.36 11.65
CA LEU A 268 11.33 10.10 11.93
C LEU A 268 10.77 9.44 10.66
N GLY A 269 11.06 9.97 9.47
CA GLY A 269 10.48 9.55 8.20
C GLY A 269 10.56 8.04 7.91
N LEU A 270 11.64 7.38 8.31
CA LEU A 270 11.85 5.93 8.14
C LEU A 270 11.44 5.10 9.37
N ARG A 271 11.00 5.74 10.46
CA ARG A 271 10.46 5.05 11.63
C ARG A 271 9.04 4.55 11.35
N ASP A 272 8.57 3.64 12.22
CA ASP A 272 7.18 3.16 12.15
C ASP A 272 6.17 4.31 12.25
N ASP A 273 5.08 4.23 11.51
CA ASP A 273 4.07 5.29 11.42
C ASP A 273 3.41 5.64 12.77
N SER A 274 3.44 4.71 13.73
CA SER A 274 3.02 4.95 15.12
C SER A 274 3.84 6.04 15.82
N ARG A 275 5.08 6.30 15.33
CA ARG A 275 5.96 7.34 15.91
C ARG A 275 5.49 8.76 15.61
N VAL A 276 4.44 8.94 14.82
CA VAL A 276 3.79 10.24 14.68
C VAL A 276 3.34 10.80 16.04
N ILE A 277 3.10 9.94 17.05
CA ILE A 277 2.76 10.37 18.43
C ILE A 277 3.84 11.30 19.04
N GLU A 278 5.08 11.18 18.60
CA GLU A 278 6.17 12.02 19.13
C GLU A 278 6.02 13.50 18.75
N THR A 279 5.12 13.83 17.84
CA THR A 279 4.81 15.23 17.47
C THR A 279 3.83 15.92 18.44
N TRP A 280 3.35 15.24 19.46
CA TRP A 280 2.50 15.78 20.54
C TRP A 280 3.24 15.92 21.88
N ASN A 281 4.55 15.71 21.92
CA ASN A 281 5.38 15.89 23.13
C ASN A 281 5.87 17.33 23.24
#